data_9ae92cdda61fde4f4fc6d36c1da47d87
#
_entry.id   9ae92cdda61fde4f4fc6d36c1da47d87
#
_cell.length_a   1.000
_cell.length_b   1.000
_cell.length_c   1.000
_cell.angle_alpha   90.00
_cell.angle_beta   90.00
_cell.angle_gamma   90.00
#
_symmetry.space_group_name_H-M   'P 1'
#
loop_
_entity.id
_entity.type
_entity.pdbx_description
1 polymer ?
#
loop_
_entity_poly.entity_id
_entity_poly.type
_entity_poly.pdbx_seq_one_letter_code
_entity_poly.pdbx_strand_id
1 'polypeptide(L)'
;FFSSRRRHTRCALVTGVQTCALPISVLRLDLGSVQPDRAEDLKGQFTTILASEASRNGVALRSGETVSDTFRNLIEDLAAQAPDGQVVLLVDEYDKPLLKNLNTPEVIPFRNALKAFYSVVKTLEGRQRFTFLTGISKFSKVSIFSDLNNLKDMTMERSCATLFGYTPEEVVKNLPGLLHRFAEANGLTDAQGLAEIKRWYDGYLFHPRAEQVINPVSLGCCLKSTELRNYWSTTAMTTFQMDELKRRPLNFAKVDVDESVLGTYEPDRADLTTLLFQTGYLTITGFQQRGTTRRYALDFPNLEVENSFLRQVVPAYTAQDEDFSRAAQANAAKALYARDVPRFVKILKGFFANIPYDLTDRQNEQMWQAIVYVVLKSIGVAVEAEVKTNEGRIDMTAETPEHCYVIEFKLGASAAAAIAQIKANHYADRFAGNGKTLTLVGLAFSKERRTIVDAAVEAVG
;
A
#
# COMPACT_ATOMS: atom_id res chain seq x y z
N PHE A 1 -0.04 8.69 -11.68
CA PHE A 1 0.83 8.68 -12.86
C PHE A 1 0.02 9.05 -14.09
N PHE A 2 0.06 10.32 -14.52
CA PHE A 2 -0.42 10.74 -15.82
C PHE A 2 0.79 10.97 -16.72
N SER A 3 1.15 9.97 -17.53
CA SER A 3 1.86 10.22 -18.77
C SER A 3 0.85 10.76 -19.76
N SER A 4 0.56 12.06 -19.75
CA SER A 4 -0.25 12.67 -20.77
C SER A 4 0.65 13.19 -21.89
N ARG A 5 0.79 12.40 -22.97
CA ARG A 5 0.99 12.97 -24.29
C ARG A 5 -0.29 13.73 -24.66
N ARG A 6 -0.48 14.93 -24.18
CA ARG A 6 -1.45 15.87 -24.75
C ARG A 6 -0.72 16.67 -25.84
N ARG A 7 -1.08 16.37 -27.08
CA ARG A 7 -0.93 17.29 -28.19
C ARG A 7 -1.58 18.61 -27.82
N HIS A 8 -0.86 19.72 -28.03
CA HIS A 8 -1.39 21.06 -27.91
C HIS A 8 -2.69 21.18 -28.74
N THR A 9 -3.84 21.16 -28.10
CA THR A 9 -5.05 21.68 -28.68
C THR A 9 -4.96 23.19 -28.55
N ARG A 10 -4.74 23.88 -29.65
CA ARG A 10 -4.88 25.34 -29.73
C ARG A 10 -6.32 25.66 -29.33
N CYS A 11 -6.52 26.24 -28.14
CA CYS A 11 -7.73 26.98 -27.83
C CYS A 11 -7.71 28.26 -28.69
N ALA A 12 -8.35 28.20 -29.84
CA ALA A 12 -8.75 29.42 -30.55
C ALA A 12 -10.05 29.91 -29.89
N LEU A 13 -10.08 31.20 -29.57
CA LEU A 13 -11.23 31.97 -29.12
C LEU A 13 -11.59 31.85 -27.63
N VAL A 14 -10.82 32.52 -26.78
CA VAL A 14 -11.34 33.25 -25.63
C VAL A 14 -10.97 34.71 -25.80
N THR A 15 -11.99 35.51 -25.89
CA THR A 15 -11.98 36.95 -26.04
C THR A 15 -11.02 37.68 -25.11
N GLY A 16 -10.04 38.38 -25.66
CA GLY A 16 -9.60 39.69 -25.18
C GLY A 16 -8.80 39.80 -23.88
N VAL A 17 -8.49 38.74 -23.18
CA VAL A 17 -7.50 38.74 -22.11
C VAL A 17 -6.30 37.96 -22.62
N GLN A 18 -5.33 38.67 -23.21
CA GLN A 18 -3.96 38.18 -23.33
C GLN A 18 -3.41 38.02 -21.90
N THR A 19 -3.63 36.86 -21.29
CA THR A 19 -2.71 36.37 -20.28
C THR A 19 -1.42 36.06 -21.03
N CYS A 20 -0.50 37.00 -21.06
CA CYS A 20 0.91 36.71 -21.36
C CYS A 20 1.37 35.78 -20.26
N ALA A 21 1.15 34.47 -20.41
CA ALA A 21 1.84 33.47 -19.63
C ALA A 21 3.31 33.64 -20.02
N LEU A 22 4.09 34.28 -19.16
CA LEU A 22 5.53 34.30 -19.30
C LEU A 22 6.01 32.86 -19.44
N PRO A 23 6.89 32.54 -20.39
CA PRO A 23 7.41 31.21 -20.53
C PRO A 23 8.08 30.80 -19.21
N ILE A 24 7.53 29.79 -18.55
CA ILE A 24 8.06 29.24 -17.30
C ILE A 24 9.07 28.16 -17.68
N SER A 25 10.32 28.29 -17.27
CA SER A 25 11.32 27.25 -17.39
C SER A 25 10.99 26.13 -16.39
N VAL A 26 10.74 24.92 -16.89
CA VAL A 26 10.40 23.75 -16.08
C VAL A 26 11.48 22.70 -16.23
N LEU A 27 12.15 22.37 -15.14
CA LEU A 27 13.08 21.27 -15.02
C LEU A 27 12.36 20.08 -14.38
N ARG A 28 12.20 19.00 -15.13
CA ARG A 28 11.53 17.78 -14.66
C ARG A 28 12.54 16.64 -14.54
N LEU A 29 12.74 16.15 -13.34
CA LEU A 29 13.57 14.97 -13.06
C LEU A 29 12.65 13.79 -12.76
N ASP A 30 12.57 12.84 -13.69
CA ASP A 30 11.85 11.57 -13.51
C ASP A 30 12.91 10.51 -13.18
N LEU A 31 12.92 10.08 -11.91
CA LEU A 31 13.88 9.10 -11.41
C LEU A 31 13.35 7.66 -11.45
N GLY A 32 12.18 7.42 -12.04
CA GLY A 32 11.55 6.10 -12.11
C GLY A 32 12.41 5.02 -12.77
N SER A 33 13.29 5.41 -13.71
CA SER A 33 14.23 4.51 -14.36
C SER A 33 15.59 4.39 -13.66
N VAL A 34 15.84 5.15 -12.60
CA VAL A 34 17.13 5.20 -11.90
C VAL A 34 17.20 4.04 -10.89
N GLN A 35 17.82 2.94 -11.29
CA GLN A 35 17.99 1.74 -10.46
C GLN A 35 19.39 1.14 -10.65
N PRO A 36 20.46 1.86 -10.30
CA PRO A 36 21.81 1.32 -10.41
C PRO A 36 22.07 0.25 -9.35
N ASP A 37 22.93 -0.70 -9.67
CA ASP A 37 23.36 -1.71 -8.71
C ASP A 37 24.36 -1.15 -7.70
N ARG A 38 25.10 -0.10 -8.06
CA ARG A 38 26.13 0.54 -7.23
C ARG A 38 25.89 2.05 -7.17
N ALA A 39 26.18 2.65 -6.01
CA ALA A 39 26.02 4.09 -5.84
C ALA A 39 26.89 4.94 -6.79
N GLU A 40 28.02 4.40 -7.23
CA GLU A 40 28.93 5.04 -8.19
C GLU A 40 28.27 5.25 -9.56
N ASP A 41 27.36 4.36 -9.94
CA ASP A 41 26.66 4.42 -11.24
C ASP A 41 25.55 5.48 -11.28
N LEU A 42 25.13 6.00 -10.10
CA LEU A 42 24.17 7.10 -10.02
C LEU A 42 24.62 8.33 -10.79
N LYS A 43 25.93 8.64 -10.76
CA LYS A 43 26.49 9.80 -11.48
C LYS A 43 26.17 9.75 -12.98
N GLY A 44 26.37 8.59 -13.61
CA GLY A 44 26.09 8.40 -15.03
C GLY A 44 24.61 8.55 -15.37
N GLN A 45 23.74 7.91 -14.57
CA GLN A 45 22.29 7.95 -14.80
C GLN A 45 21.73 9.37 -14.59
N PHE A 46 22.12 10.06 -13.53
CA PHE A 46 21.71 11.45 -13.31
C PHE A 46 22.23 12.40 -14.41
N THR A 47 23.48 12.24 -14.86
CA THR A 47 24.01 13.03 -15.95
C THR A 47 23.19 12.86 -17.22
N THR A 48 22.73 11.65 -17.52
CA THR A 48 21.88 11.36 -18.68
C THR A 48 20.52 12.08 -18.57
N ILE A 49 19.89 12.06 -17.37
CA ILE A 49 18.63 12.77 -17.14
C ILE A 49 18.83 14.28 -17.29
N LEU A 50 19.89 14.85 -16.68
CA LEU A 50 20.19 16.27 -16.79
C LEU A 50 20.47 16.70 -18.22
N ALA A 51 21.17 15.88 -19.02
CA ALA A 51 21.42 16.14 -20.44
C ALA A 51 20.12 16.15 -21.26
N SER A 52 19.21 15.21 -20.99
CA SER A 52 17.89 15.17 -21.62
C SER A 52 17.08 16.43 -21.31
N GLU A 53 17.07 16.85 -20.05
CA GLU A 53 16.36 18.05 -19.63
C GLU A 53 16.99 19.36 -20.17
N ALA A 54 18.31 19.44 -20.21
CA ALA A 54 19.01 20.55 -20.87
C ALA A 54 18.61 20.67 -22.34
N SER A 55 18.64 19.57 -23.08
CA SER A 55 18.21 19.51 -24.49
C SER A 55 16.74 19.91 -24.66
N ARG A 56 15.85 19.43 -23.79
CA ARG A 56 14.41 19.76 -23.82
C ARG A 56 14.17 21.27 -23.66
N ASN A 57 14.95 21.91 -22.83
CA ASN A 57 14.84 23.34 -22.55
C ASN A 57 15.74 24.21 -23.43
N GLY A 58 16.44 23.64 -24.42
CA GLY A 58 17.26 24.40 -25.35
C GLY A 58 18.53 25.00 -24.77
N VAL A 59 19.07 24.43 -23.67
CA VAL A 59 20.34 24.83 -23.07
C VAL A 59 21.42 23.77 -23.28
N ALA A 60 22.67 24.20 -23.40
CA ALA A 60 23.80 23.28 -23.41
C ALA A 60 24.12 22.85 -21.96
N LEU A 61 24.24 21.54 -21.72
CA LEU A 61 24.63 21.06 -20.40
C LEU A 61 26.09 21.41 -20.10
N ARG A 62 26.32 22.23 -19.10
CA ARG A 62 27.66 22.50 -18.56
C ARG A 62 27.98 21.46 -17.49
N SER A 63 28.89 20.53 -17.79
CA SER A 63 29.37 19.55 -16.83
C SER A 63 30.17 20.22 -15.70
N GLY A 64 29.93 19.77 -14.47
CA GLY A 64 30.74 20.10 -13.29
C GLY A 64 31.65 18.95 -12.88
N GLU A 65 32.45 19.14 -11.83
CA GLU A 65 33.29 18.10 -11.23
C GLU A 65 32.45 16.95 -10.68
N THR A 66 31.32 17.31 -10.08
CA THR A 66 30.33 16.37 -9.56
C THR A 66 29.01 16.45 -10.33
N VAL A 67 28.13 15.46 -10.14
CA VAL A 67 26.77 15.51 -10.69
C VAL A 67 25.96 16.64 -10.03
N SER A 68 26.24 16.96 -8.79
CA SER A 68 25.63 18.10 -8.08
C SER A 68 26.00 19.44 -8.70
N ASP A 69 27.25 19.61 -9.13
CA ASP A 69 27.69 20.81 -9.83
C ASP A 69 27.07 20.91 -11.23
N THR A 70 26.93 19.78 -11.93
CA THR A 70 26.24 19.72 -13.22
C THR A 70 24.76 20.12 -13.06
N PHE A 71 24.11 19.65 -11.99
CA PHE A 71 22.72 20.00 -11.67
C PHE A 71 22.57 21.48 -11.31
N ARG A 72 23.52 22.02 -10.51
CA ARG A 72 23.60 23.44 -10.18
C ARG A 72 23.69 24.30 -11.44
N ASN A 73 24.64 23.97 -12.33
CA ASN A 73 24.86 24.70 -13.57
C ASN A 73 23.59 24.72 -14.44
N LEU A 74 22.88 23.60 -14.52
CA LEU A 74 21.64 23.51 -15.30
C LEU A 74 20.54 24.41 -14.74
N ILE A 75 20.35 24.45 -13.40
CA ILE A 75 19.37 25.34 -12.76
C ILE A 75 19.75 26.81 -13.04
N GLU A 76 21.02 27.18 -12.91
CA GLU A 76 21.50 28.55 -13.14
C GLU A 76 21.29 28.99 -14.60
N ASP A 77 21.61 28.10 -15.57
CA ASP A 77 21.45 28.38 -16.99
C ASP A 77 19.98 28.56 -17.38
N LEU A 78 19.11 27.70 -16.84
CA LEU A 78 17.65 27.82 -17.05
C LEU A 78 17.08 29.07 -16.39
N ALA A 79 17.54 29.42 -15.18
CA ALA A 79 17.13 30.63 -14.48
C ALA A 79 17.59 31.89 -15.24
N ALA A 80 18.80 31.87 -15.83
CA ALA A 80 19.30 32.99 -16.63
C ALA A 80 18.47 33.25 -17.90
N GLN A 81 17.81 32.22 -18.44
CA GLN A 81 16.91 32.35 -19.61
C GLN A 81 15.47 32.69 -19.20
N ALA A 82 15.08 32.44 -17.95
CA ALA A 82 13.74 32.73 -17.47
C ALA A 82 13.55 34.23 -17.25
N PRO A 83 12.41 34.82 -17.67
CA PRO A 83 12.16 36.27 -17.53
C PRO A 83 12.20 36.78 -16.09
N ASP A 84 11.85 35.93 -15.13
CA ASP A 84 11.86 36.24 -13.69
C ASP A 84 13.13 35.74 -12.97
N GLY A 85 14.05 35.12 -13.69
CA GLY A 85 15.28 34.56 -13.13
C GLY A 85 15.07 33.31 -12.29
N GLN A 86 13.93 32.61 -12.46
CA GLN A 86 13.52 31.47 -11.64
C GLN A 86 13.06 30.29 -12.48
N VAL A 87 13.20 29.07 -11.94
CA VAL A 87 12.76 27.80 -12.55
C VAL A 87 11.75 27.09 -11.68
N VAL A 88 10.90 26.30 -12.30
CA VAL A 88 10.07 25.29 -11.62
C VAL A 88 10.82 23.96 -11.63
N LEU A 89 11.03 23.38 -10.46
CA LEU A 89 11.67 22.08 -10.30
C LEU A 89 10.62 21.03 -9.91
N LEU A 90 10.46 20.01 -10.75
CA LEU A 90 9.58 18.86 -10.50
C LEU A 90 10.44 17.59 -10.45
N VAL A 91 10.40 16.89 -9.31
CA VAL A 91 11.13 15.63 -9.12
C VAL A 91 10.13 14.53 -8.84
N ASP A 92 10.10 13.53 -9.70
CA ASP A 92 9.24 12.36 -9.56
C ASP A 92 10.08 11.13 -9.16
N GLU A 93 9.51 10.30 -8.28
CA GLU A 93 10.15 9.10 -7.72
C GLU A 93 11.53 9.38 -7.07
N TYR A 94 11.62 10.44 -6.27
CA TYR A 94 12.88 10.89 -5.65
C TYR A 94 13.61 9.81 -4.84
N ASP A 95 12.89 8.83 -4.34
CA ASP A 95 13.34 7.76 -3.45
C ASP A 95 13.71 6.47 -4.20
N LYS A 96 13.38 6.36 -5.47
CA LYS A 96 13.58 5.16 -6.29
C LYS A 96 14.98 4.55 -6.19
N PRO A 97 16.07 5.36 -6.23
CA PRO A 97 17.42 4.81 -6.14
C PRO A 97 17.73 4.10 -4.82
N LEU A 98 16.96 4.34 -3.75
CA LEU A 98 17.17 3.72 -2.44
C LEU A 98 16.34 2.48 -2.20
N LEU A 99 15.18 2.35 -2.86
CA LEU A 99 14.19 1.33 -2.54
C LEU A 99 14.71 -0.11 -2.65
N LYS A 100 15.67 -0.36 -3.55
CA LYS A 100 16.27 -1.69 -3.74
C LYS A 100 17.19 -2.09 -2.57
N ASN A 101 17.79 -1.11 -1.90
CA ASN A 101 18.86 -1.31 -0.92
C ASN A 101 18.42 -1.02 0.53
N LEU A 102 17.12 -0.89 0.79
CA LEU A 102 16.61 -0.63 2.14
C LEU A 102 17.07 -1.70 3.13
N ASN A 103 17.39 -1.28 4.35
CA ASN A 103 17.87 -2.14 5.45
C ASN A 103 19.12 -2.98 5.12
N THR A 104 19.90 -2.56 4.12
CA THR A 104 21.23 -3.13 3.83
C THR A 104 22.32 -2.09 4.03
N PRO A 105 23.59 -2.48 4.27
CA PRO A 105 24.71 -1.54 4.36
C PRO A 105 24.89 -0.71 3.08
N GLU A 106 24.50 -1.24 1.95
CA GLU A 106 24.59 -0.59 0.62
C GLU A 106 23.76 0.68 0.53
N VAL A 107 22.71 0.83 1.34
CA VAL A 107 21.86 2.03 1.34
C VAL A 107 22.62 3.31 1.71
N ILE A 108 23.70 3.22 2.52
CA ILE A 108 24.46 4.37 3.03
C ILE A 108 25.15 5.14 1.89
N PRO A 109 25.92 4.52 0.97
CA PRO A 109 26.48 5.20 -0.19
C PRO A 109 25.42 5.89 -1.07
N PHE A 110 24.31 5.21 -1.35
CA PHE A 110 23.21 5.79 -2.12
C PHE A 110 22.59 7.01 -1.42
N ARG A 111 22.33 6.90 -0.12
CA ARG A 111 21.83 8.01 0.70
C ARG A 111 22.74 9.23 0.63
N ASN A 112 24.05 9.03 0.76
CA ASN A 112 25.04 10.11 0.75
C ASN A 112 25.09 10.80 -0.62
N ALA A 113 25.03 10.03 -1.72
CA ALA A 113 25.02 10.56 -3.08
C ALA A 113 23.75 11.39 -3.33
N LEU A 114 22.57 10.89 -2.93
CA LEU A 114 21.30 11.61 -3.06
C LEU A 114 21.27 12.87 -2.18
N LYS A 115 21.78 12.81 -0.96
CA LYS A 115 21.90 13.99 -0.08
C LYS A 115 22.72 15.09 -0.73
N ALA A 116 23.88 14.75 -1.31
CA ALA A 116 24.72 15.67 -2.04
C ALA A 116 24.01 16.25 -3.26
N PHE A 117 23.27 15.44 -4.02
CA PHE A 117 22.51 15.87 -5.18
C PHE A 117 21.40 16.86 -4.80
N TYR A 118 20.57 16.51 -3.82
CA TYR A 118 19.44 17.35 -3.41
C TYR A 118 19.85 18.59 -2.61
N SER A 119 21.05 18.66 -2.04
CA SER A 119 21.54 19.87 -1.36
C SER A 119 21.58 21.11 -2.27
N VAL A 120 21.70 20.90 -3.59
CA VAL A 120 21.64 21.96 -4.61
C VAL A 120 20.29 22.69 -4.57
N VAL A 121 19.19 21.99 -4.31
CA VAL A 121 17.84 22.57 -4.21
C VAL A 121 17.78 23.64 -3.12
N LYS A 122 18.44 23.41 -1.99
CA LYS A 122 18.54 24.42 -0.91
C LYS A 122 19.44 25.57 -1.28
N THR A 123 20.61 25.25 -1.84
CA THR A 123 21.63 26.28 -2.16
C THR A 123 21.11 27.29 -3.20
N LEU A 124 20.25 26.83 -4.10
CA LEU A 124 19.67 27.66 -5.17
C LEU A 124 18.19 28.02 -4.92
N GLU A 125 17.76 28.12 -3.65
CA GLU A 125 16.36 28.44 -3.30
C GLU A 125 15.88 29.73 -3.99
N GLY A 126 16.71 30.76 -4.06
CA GLY A 126 16.40 32.03 -4.72
C GLY A 126 16.23 31.94 -6.25
N ARG A 127 16.65 30.83 -6.87
CA ARG A 127 16.49 30.55 -8.30
C ARG A 127 15.29 29.67 -8.61
N GLN A 128 14.51 29.31 -7.59
CA GLN A 128 13.36 28.42 -7.74
C GLN A 128 12.07 29.19 -7.47
N ARG A 129 11.15 29.15 -8.44
CA ARG A 129 9.79 29.67 -8.31
C ARG A 129 8.89 28.69 -7.55
N PHE A 130 9.09 27.42 -7.80
CA PHE A 130 8.35 26.34 -7.18
C PHE A 130 9.17 25.04 -7.27
N THR A 131 9.17 24.29 -6.18
CA THR A 131 9.81 22.97 -6.14
C THR A 131 8.81 21.94 -5.61
N PHE A 132 8.63 20.83 -6.34
CA PHE A 132 7.73 19.76 -5.97
C PHE A 132 8.44 18.42 -6.12
N LEU A 133 8.47 17.65 -5.03
CA LEU A 133 9.06 16.32 -5.00
C LEU A 133 7.98 15.30 -4.68
N THR A 134 7.95 14.20 -5.45
CA THR A 134 7.09 13.04 -5.20
C THR A 134 7.93 11.78 -5.09
N GLY A 135 7.41 10.80 -4.33
CA GLY A 135 8.01 9.49 -4.16
C GLY A 135 7.03 8.52 -3.54
N ILE A 136 7.41 7.24 -3.52
CA ILE A 136 6.61 6.18 -2.93
C ILE A 136 6.77 6.19 -1.41
N SER A 137 7.98 6.45 -0.93
CA SER A 137 8.33 6.42 0.48
C SER A 137 8.79 7.77 1.00
N LYS A 138 8.69 7.97 2.30
CA LYS A 138 9.02 9.23 2.95
C LYS A 138 10.17 9.02 3.91
N PHE A 139 11.37 9.31 3.43
CA PHE A 139 12.56 9.24 4.27
C PHE A 139 12.63 10.39 5.27
N SER A 140 13.31 10.18 6.40
CA SER A 140 13.49 11.23 7.38
C SER A 140 14.24 12.41 6.77
N LYS A 141 13.90 13.64 7.22
CA LYS A 141 14.61 14.84 6.79
C LYS A 141 16.10 14.77 7.09
N VAL A 142 16.48 14.07 8.17
CA VAL A 142 17.88 13.93 8.59
C VAL A 142 18.68 13.06 7.62
N SER A 143 18.03 12.13 6.92
CA SER A 143 18.75 11.19 6.05
C SER A 143 19.09 11.77 4.67
N ILE A 144 18.13 12.33 3.96
CA ILE A 144 18.31 12.83 2.59
C ILE A 144 18.11 14.36 2.51
N PHE A 145 17.16 14.85 3.28
CA PHE A 145 16.71 16.25 3.24
C PHE A 145 17.13 17.05 4.46
N SER A 146 18.21 16.67 5.16
CA SER A 146 18.67 17.40 6.35
C SER A 146 18.87 18.89 6.10
N ASP A 147 19.26 19.23 4.89
CA ASP A 147 19.55 20.60 4.48
C ASP A 147 18.33 21.30 3.84
N LEU A 148 17.25 20.57 3.55
CA LEU A 148 16.03 21.08 2.89
C LEU A 148 14.93 21.43 3.91
N ASN A 149 15.19 22.44 4.73
CA ASN A 149 14.20 22.94 5.69
C ASN A 149 13.12 23.83 5.08
N ASN A 150 13.25 24.18 3.80
CA ASN A 150 12.32 24.99 3.01
C ASN A 150 11.19 24.17 2.37
N LEU A 151 11.25 22.83 2.41
CA LEU A 151 10.19 21.99 1.90
C LEU A 151 9.08 21.80 2.93
N LYS A 152 7.82 22.00 2.50
CA LYS A 152 6.63 21.68 3.27
C LYS A 152 6.21 20.24 2.94
N ASP A 153 6.06 19.44 3.98
CA ASP A 153 5.48 18.09 3.84
C ASP A 153 3.96 18.18 3.68
N MET A 154 3.46 17.69 2.57
CA MET A 154 2.04 17.73 2.21
C MET A 154 1.35 16.37 2.34
N THR A 155 2.07 15.30 2.70
CA THR A 155 1.59 13.92 2.68
C THR A 155 0.31 13.71 3.50
N MET A 156 0.22 14.31 4.69
CA MET A 156 -0.94 14.23 5.56
C MET A 156 -1.61 15.59 5.81
N GLU A 157 -1.41 16.56 4.92
CA GLU A 157 -2.09 17.86 4.99
C GLU A 157 -3.55 17.71 4.55
N ARG A 158 -4.49 18.16 5.39
CA ARG A 158 -5.92 18.08 5.09
C ARG A 158 -6.29 18.75 3.76
N SER A 159 -5.68 19.89 3.46
CA SER A 159 -5.91 20.64 2.21
C SER A 159 -5.45 19.92 0.94
N CYS A 160 -4.62 18.90 1.08
CA CYS A 160 -4.04 18.12 -0.03
C CYS A 160 -4.55 16.68 -0.08
N ALA A 161 -5.42 16.30 0.85
CA ALA A 161 -5.83 14.90 1.03
C ALA A 161 -6.59 14.30 -0.17
N THR A 162 -7.17 15.12 -1.04
CA THR A 162 -7.87 14.67 -2.25
C THR A 162 -7.09 14.97 -3.54
N LEU A 163 -5.84 15.47 -3.44
CA LEU A 163 -5.08 15.96 -4.59
C LEU A 163 -4.76 14.86 -5.62
N PHE A 164 -4.52 13.64 -5.18
CA PHE A 164 -4.06 12.52 -6.02
C PHE A 164 -5.09 11.41 -6.20
N GLY A 165 -6.37 11.68 -5.94
CA GLY A 165 -7.45 10.73 -6.13
C GLY A 165 -8.71 11.41 -6.65
N TYR A 166 -9.74 10.63 -6.94
CA TYR A 166 -11.07 11.13 -7.26
C TYR A 166 -12.00 10.89 -6.07
N THR A 167 -12.70 11.92 -5.63
CA THR A 167 -13.84 11.71 -4.73
C THR A 167 -14.98 11.07 -5.50
N PRO A 168 -15.89 10.30 -4.86
CA PRO A 168 -17.07 9.78 -5.51
C PRO A 168 -17.94 10.86 -6.16
N GLU A 169 -18.01 12.04 -5.55
CA GLU A 169 -18.74 13.20 -6.10
C GLU A 169 -18.10 13.70 -7.41
N GLU A 170 -16.77 13.76 -7.46
CA GLU A 170 -16.07 14.14 -8.69
C GLU A 170 -16.29 13.14 -9.82
N VAL A 171 -16.39 11.84 -9.53
CA VAL A 171 -16.71 10.81 -10.53
C VAL A 171 -18.10 11.06 -11.12
N VAL A 172 -19.11 11.27 -10.28
CA VAL A 172 -20.49 11.56 -10.73
C VAL A 172 -20.52 12.86 -11.55
N LYS A 173 -19.84 13.90 -11.09
CA LYS A 173 -19.89 15.23 -11.72
C LYS A 173 -19.09 15.29 -13.02
N ASN A 174 -17.88 14.73 -13.04
CA ASN A 174 -16.94 14.94 -14.14
C ASN A 174 -16.87 13.78 -15.14
N LEU A 175 -17.35 12.59 -14.74
CA LEU A 175 -17.27 11.37 -15.54
C LEU A 175 -18.65 10.66 -15.72
N PRO A 176 -19.79 11.37 -15.78
CA PRO A 176 -21.13 10.75 -15.77
C PRO A 176 -21.33 9.77 -16.92
N GLY A 177 -20.88 10.11 -18.15
CA GLY A 177 -21.05 9.24 -19.32
C GLY A 177 -20.18 7.97 -19.26
N LEU A 178 -19.02 8.00 -18.55
CA LEU A 178 -18.19 6.83 -18.34
C LEU A 178 -18.81 5.92 -17.27
N LEU A 179 -19.33 6.52 -16.20
CA LEU A 179 -20.04 5.80 -15.12
C LEU A 179 -21.28 5.10 -15.67
N HIS A 180 -22.09 5.81 -16.47
CA HIS A 180 -23.29 5.23 -17.10
C HIS A 180 -22.95 4.02 -17.98
N ARG A 181 -21.94 4.13 -18.87
CA ARG A 181 -21.52 2.99 -19.69
C ARG A 181 -21.05 1.79 -18.87
N PHE A 182 -20.30 2.04 -17.78
CA PHE A 182 -19.88 0.99 -16.87
C PHE A 182 -21.10 0.31 -16.21
N ALA A 183 -22.06 1.10 -15.70
CA ALA A 183 -23.25 0.59 -15.05
C ALA A 183 -24.12 -0.21 -16.04
N GLU A 184 -24.38 0.30 -17.22
CA GLU A 184 -25.15 -0.36 -18.28
C GLU A 184 -24.52 -1.70 -18.68
N ALA A 185 -23.21 -1.72 -18.93
CA ALA A 185 -22.49 -2.94 -19.31
C ALA A 185 -22.55 -4.06 -18.23
N ASN A 186 -22.79 -3.68 -16.98
CA ASN A 186 -22.92 -4.61 -15.86
C ASN A 186 -24.36 -4.84 -15.38
N GLY A 187 -25.37 -4.32 -16.10
CA GLY A 187 -26.78 -4.44 -15.72
C GLY A 187 -27.14 -3.71 -14.41
N LEU A 188 -26.45 -2.61 -14.11
CA LEU A 188 -26.59 -1.81 -12.89
C LEU A 188 -27.16 -0.44 -13.20
N THR A 189 -27.75 0.19 -12.19
CA THR A 189 -27.99 1.65 -12.22
C THR A 189 -26.67 2.39 -11.94
N ASP A 190 -26.58 3.67 -12.32
CA ASP A 190 -25.38 4.49 -12.07
C ASP A 190 -25.01 4.52 -10.58
N ALA A 191 -26.00 4.56 -9.69
CA ALA A 191 -25.77 4.51 -8.24
C ALA A 191 -25.18 3.16 -7.77
N GLN A 192 -25.69 2.06 -8.31
CA GLN A 192 -25.13 0.73 -8.03
C GLN A 192 -23.74 0.56 -8.64
N GLY A 193 -23.53 1.07 -9.86
CA GLY A 193 -22.21 1.08 -10.50
C GLY A 193 -21.19 1.86 -9.68
N LEU A 194 -21.55 3.05 -9.18
CA LEU A 194 -20.68 3.81 -8.29
C LEU A 194 -20.39 3.06 -6.97
N ALA A 195 -21.39 2.38 -6.40
CA ALA A 195 -21.19 1.59 -5.18
C ALA A 195 -20.19 0.45 -5.39
N GLU A 196 -20.23 -0.26 -6.53
CA GLU A 196 -19.26 -1.28 -6.88
C GLU A 196 -17.85 -0.70 -7.12
N ILE A 197 -17.75 0.43 -7.83
CA ILE A 197 -16.47 1.14 -8.03
C ILE A 197 -15.87 1.54 -6.66
N LYS A 198 -16.69 2.06 -5.75
CA LYS A 198 -16.24 2.40 -4.39
C LYS A 198 -15.73 1.18 -3.65
N ARG A 199 -16.47 0.10 -3.65
CA ARG A 199 -16.06 -1.15 -2.97
C ARG A 199 -14.71 -1.68 -3.47
N TRP A 200 -14.44 -1.52 -4.76
CA TRP A 200 -13.23 -2.04 -5.39
C TRP A 200 -12.02 -1.09 -5.33
N TYR A 201 -12.21 0.22 -5.44
CA TYR A 201 -11.11 1.17 -5.71
C TYR A 201 -11.08 2.41 -4.83
N ASP A 202 -12.11 2.65 -3.99
CA ASP A 202 -12.16 3.77 -3.04
C ASP A 202 -11.43 3.39 -1.73
N GLY A 203 -11.45 4.30 -0.76
CA GLY A 203 -11.04 4.02 0.62
C GLY A 203 -9.71 4.62 1.01
N TYR A 204 -8.91 5.16 0.09
CA TYR A 204 -7.68 5.85 0.46
C TYR A 204 -7.98 7.11 1.27
N LEU A 205 -7.49 7.18 2.50
CA LEU A 205 -7.67 8.30 3.41
C LEU A 205 -6.30 8.86 3.83
N PHE A 206 -5.95 10.03 3.30
CA PHE A 206 -4.66 10.68 3.57
C PHE A 206 -4.67 11.61 4.79
N HIS A 207 -5.86 11.92 5.34
CA HIS A 207 -5.99 12.68 6.58
C HIS A 207 -7.26 12.25 7.32
N PRO A 208 -7.26 12.04 8.66
CA PRO A 208 -8.40 11.50 9.41
C PRO A 208 -9.72 12.28 9.31
N ARG A 209 -9.63 13.56 8.93
CA ARG A 209 -10.79 14.46 8.80
C ARG A 209 -11.03 14.89 7.34
N ALA A 210 -10.50 14.16 6.39
CA ALA A 210 -10.72 14.38 4.96
C ALA A 210 -11.69 13.34 4.39
N GLU A 211 -12.00 13.46 3.11
CA GLU A 211 -12.74 12.48 2.35
C GLU A 211 -11.81 11.38 1.84
N GLN A 212 -12.36 10.20 1.67
CA GLN A 212 -11.69 9.10 0.98
C GLN A 212 -11.65 9.37 -0.51
N VAL A 213 -10.65 8.82 -1.18
CA VAL A 213 -10.49 8.97 -2.62
C VAL A 213 -10.27 7.63 -3.31
N ILE A 214 -10.77 7.57 -4.52
CA ILE A 214 -10.66 6.45 -5.45
C ILE A 214 -9.31 6.53 -6.16
N ASN A 215 -8.63 5.40 -6.33
CA ASN A 215 -7.39 5.33 -7.10
C ASN A 215 -7.62 5.72 -8.57
N PRO A 216 -6.94 6.75 -9.09
CA PRO A 216 -7.17 7.27 -10.44
C PRO A 216 -6.87 6.28 -11.55
N VAL A 217 -5.84 5.45 -11.38
CA VAL A 217 -5.41 4.49 -12.39
C VAL A 217 -6.42 3.35 -12.48
N SER A 218 -6.79 2.77 -11.35
CA SER A 218 -7.77 1.69 -11.28
C SER A 218 -9.14 2.14 -11.76
N LEU A 219 -9.58 3.33 -11.35
CA LEU A 219 -10.81 3.95 -11.84
C LEU A 219 -10.78 4.13 -13.36
N GLY A 220 -9.71 4.72 -13.89
CA GLY A 220 -9.57 4.95 -15.34
C GLY A 220 -9.57 3.66 -16.16
N CYS A 221 -8.90 2.62 -15.68
CA CYS A 221 -8.90 1.29 -16.29
C CYS A 221 -10.29 0.64 -16.24
N CYS A 222 -10.95 0.67 -15.08
CA CYS A 222 -12.28 0.13 -14.88
C CYS A 222 -13.31 0.81 -15.80
N LEU A 223 -13.36 2.13 -15.81
CA LEU A 223 -14.29 2.88 -16.66
C LEU A 223 -14.02 2.70 -18.17
N LYS A 224 -12.76 2.45 -18.54
CA LYS A 224 -12.39 2.18 -19.93
C LYS A 224 -12.79 0.77 -20.38
N SER A 225 -12.53 -0.24 -19.55
CA SER A 225 -12.81 -1.66 -19.87
C SER A 225 -14.24 -2.08 -19.54
N THR A 226 -14.95 -1.32 -18.73
CA THR A 226 -16.26 -1.65 -18.11
C THR A 226 -16.23 -2.88 -17.22
N GLU A 227 -15.06 -3.29 -16.72
CA GLU A 227 -14.88 -4.49 -15.89
C GLU A 227 -14.29 -4.16 -14.54
N LEU A 228 -14.76 -4.83 -13.49
CA LEU A 228 -14.15 -4.83 -12.16
C LEU A 228 -13.01 -5.85 -12.15
N ARG A 229 -11.79 -5.38 -12.12
CA ARG A 229 -10.58 -6.20 -12.09
C ARG A 229 -9.55 -5.63 -11.14
N ASN A 230 -8.54 -6.42 -10.87
CA ASN A 230 -7.38 -5.99 -10.13
C ASN A 230 -6.38 -5.31 -11.09
N TYR A 231 -6.43 -4.00 -11.19
CA TYR A 231 -5.54 -3.19 -12.04
C TYR A 231 -4.27 -2.76 -11.29
N TRP A 232 -4.31 -2.74 -9.97
CA TRP A 232 -3.20 -2.34 -9.11
C TRP A 232 -2.12 -3.42 -8.98
N SER A 233 -2.42 -4.68 -9.31
CA SER A 233 -1.54 -5.84 -9.18
C SER A 233 -0.27 -5.80 -10.04
N THR A 234 -0.11 -4.82 -10.92
CA THR A 234 1.12 -4.61 -11.71
C THR A 234 2.27 -4.03 -10.88
N THR A 235 1.99 -3.48 -9.72
CA THR A 235 2.98 -3.02 -8.73
C THR A 235 3.24 -4.13 -7.72
N ALA A 236 4.15 -5.06 -8.06
CA ALA A 236 4.58 -6.09 -7.12
C ALA A 236 5.19 -5.45 -5.86
N MET A 237 4.95 -6.06 -4.70
CA MET A 237 5.68 -5.71 -3.48
C MET A 237 7.18 -5.79 -3.75
N THR A 238 7.94 -4.87 -3.17
CA THR A 238 9.40 -4.94 -3.26
C THR A 238 9.89 -6.20 -2.57
N THR A 239 11.02 -6.76 -3.03
CA THR A 239 11.67 -7.91 -2.40
C THR A 239 11.86 -7.65 -0.90
N PHE A 240 12.24 -6.43 -0.55
CA PHE A 240 12.40 -6.00 0.84
C PHE A 240 11.10 -6.13 1.67
N GLN A 241 9.98 -5.63 1.16
CA GLN A 241 8.68 -5.73 1.86
C GLN A 241 8.28 -7.19 2.08
N MET A 242 8.52 -8.02 1.07
CA MET A 242 8.23 -9.45 1.14
C MET A 242 9.11 -10.17 2.16
N ASP A 243 10.40 -9.87 2.21
CA ASP A 243 11.33 -10.45 3.17
C ASP A 243 11.03 -10.01 4.60
N GLU A 244 10.66 -8.75 4.82
CA GLU A 244 10.22 -8.28 6.14
C GLU A 244 8.89 -8.92 6.59
N LEU A 245 7.94 -9.12 5.68
CA LEU A 245 6.71 -9.86 5.99
C LEU A 245 6.99 -11.29 6.42
N LYS A 246 7.93 -11.97 5.75
CA LYS A 246 8.37 -13.31 6.15
C LYS A 246 9.03 -13.31 7.53
N ARG A 247 9.85 -12.32 7.83
CA ARG A 247 10.56 -12.21 9.13
C ARG A 247 9.62 -11.81 10.27
N ARG A 248 8.65 -10.97 10.00
CA ARG A 248 7.72 -10.40 10.98
C ARG A 248 6.30 -10.43 10.45
N PRO A 249 5.58 -11.55 10.60
CA PRO A 249 4.18 -11.63 10.20
C PRO A 249 3.39 -10.50 10.85
N LEU A 250 2.77 -9.67 10.03
CA LEU A 250 1.94 -8.58 10.51
C LEU A 250 0.56 -9.14 10.87
N ASN A 251 0.04 -8.76 12.02
CA ASN A 251 -1.36 -9.03 12.33
C ASN A 251 -2.23 -7.98 11.63
N PHE A 252 -2.65 -8.28 10.40
CA PHE A 252 -3.49 -7.39 9.59
C PHE A 252 -4.88 -7.16 10.17
N ALA A 253 -5.31 -7.97 11.13
CA ALA A 253 -6.61 -7.80 11.77
C ALA A 253 -6.69 -6.58 12.69
N LYS A 254 -5.55 -6.04 13.12
CA LYS A 254 -5.50 -4.89 14.01
C LYS A 254 -4.16 -4.18 13.93
N VAL A 255 -4.00 -3.36 12.91
CA VAL A 255 -2.85 -2.46 12.83
C VAL A 255 -3.23 -1.14 13.50
N ASP A 256 -2.88 -1.00 14.79
CA ASP A 256 -3.11 0.21 15.59
C ASP A 256 -1.76 0.82 15.94
N VAL A 257 -1.46 1.99 15.40
CA VAL A 257 -0.15 2.64 15.44
C VAL A 257 -0.24 4.06 16.01
N ASP A 258 0.88 4.58 16.48
CA ASP A 258 1.01 6.01 16.79
C ASP A 258 1.43 6.83 15.56
N GLU A 259 1.41 8.15 15.68
CA GLU A 259 1.71 9.08 14.59
C GLU A 259 3.13 8.89 14.02
N SER A 260 4.09 8.39 14.79
CA SER A 260 5.47 8.21 14.35
C SER A 260 5.59 7.18 13.24
N VAL A 261 4.75 6.15 13.24
CA VAL A 261 4.70 5.10 12.21
C VAL A 261 4.19 5.63 10.87
N LEU A 262 3.33 6.64 10.87
CA LEU A 262 2.84 7.29 9.64
C LEU A 262 3.82 8.35 9.10
N GLY A 263 4.84 8.65 9.90
CA GLY A 263 5.83 9.68 9.61
C GLY A 263 6.93 9.21 8.67
N THR A 264 8.10 9.80 8.90
CA THR A 264 9.33 9.49 8.15
C THR A 264 10.10 8.35 8.82
N TYR A 265 10.90 7.63 8.06
CA TYR A 265 11.80 6.60 8.56
C TYR A 265 13.22 6.76 8.00
N GLU A 266 14.18 6.15 8.68
CA GLU A 266 15.56 6.05 8.18
C GLU A 266 15.67 4.87 7.21
N PRO A 267 16.37 5.02 6.07
CA PRO A 267 16.48 3.97 5.05
C PRO A 267 17.11 2.66 5.54
N ASP A 268 17.92 2.73 6.60
CA ASP A 268 18.57 1.60 7.25
C ASP A 268 17.74 0.97 8.38
N ARG A 269 16.56 1.54 8.70
CA ARG A 269 15.64 1.11 9.76
C ARG A 269 14.19 1.21 9.34
N ALA A 270 13.91 0.88 8.09
CA ALA A 270 12.55 0.92 7.57
C ALA A 270 11.64 -0.08 8.33
N ASP A 271 10.52 0.42 8.85
CA ASP A 271 9.47 -0.40 9.44
C ASP A 271 8.48 -0.86 8.39
N LEU A 272 8.08 -2.12 8.44
CA LEU A 272 7.17 -2.71 7.46
C LEU A 272 5.81 -2.00 7.40
N THR A 273 5.22 -1.67 8.57
CA THR A 273 3.92 -1.00 8.63
C THR A 273 3.97 0.39 7.99
N THR A 274 5.04 1.13 8.27
CA THR A 274 5.31 2.42 7.64
C THR A 274 5.40 2.30 6.12
N LEU A 275 6.14 1.30 5.64
CA LEU A 275 6.28 1.04 4.19
C LEU A 275 4.95 0.66 3.55
N LEU A 276 4.19 -0.25 4.16
CA LEU A 276 2.88 -0.66 3.64
C LEU A 276 1.88 0.49 3.60
N PHE A 277 1.92 1.40 4.59
CA PHE A 277 1.11 2.61 4.58
C PHE A 277 1.54 3.56 3.46
N GLN A 278 2.83 3.87 3.34
CA GLN A 278 3.34 4.81 2.35
C GLN A 278 3.23 4.30 0.91
N THR A 279 3.33 2.98 0.70
CA THR A 279 3.15 2.36 -0.61
C THR A 279 1.68 2.09 -0.97
N GLY A 280 0.74 2.46 -0.09
CA GLY A 280 -0.70 2.39 -0.36
C GLY A 280 -1.33 1.01 -0.16
N TYR A 281 -0.62 0.05 0.47
CA TYR A 281 -1.24 -1.20 0.91
C TYR A 281 -2.15 -1.00 2.12
N LEU A 282 -1.80 -0.08 3.00
CA LEU A 282 -2.62 0.29 4.16
C LEU A 282 -3.09 1.74 4.05
N THR A 283 -4.25 2.02 4.63
CA THR A 283 -4.83 3.35 4.75
C THR A 283 -5.35 3.58 6.16
N ILE A 284 -5.65 4.84 6.50
CA ILE A 284 -6.27 5.19 7.78
C ILE A 284 -7.74 4.78 7.75
N THR A 285 -8.17 3.96 8.69
CA THR A 285 -9.58 3.56 8.88
C THR A 285 -10.17 4.06 10.20
N GLY A 286 -9.31 4.51 11.12
CA GLY A 286 -9.74 5.06 12.39
C GLY A 286 -8.71 6.00 12.99
N PHE A 287 -9.18 6.93 13.82
CA PHE A 287 -8.35 7.90 14.52
C PHE A 287 -8.86 8.15 15.94
N GLN A 288 -7.95 8.15 16.90
CA GLN A 288 -8.23 8.52 18.27
C GLN A 288 -7.14 9.46 18.80
N GLN A 289 -7.58 10.49 19.50
CA GLN A 289 -6.66 11.38 20.21
C GLN A 289 -6.99 11.36 21.70
N ARG A 290 -5.98 11.07 22.51
CA ARG A 290 -6.08 11.11 23.99
C ARG A 290 -4.95 11.98 24.53
N GLY A 291 -5.26 13.19 24.94
CA GLY A 291 -4.25 14.18 25.31
C GLY A 291 -3.33 14.50 24.13
N THR A 292 -2.04 14.29 24.30
CA THR A 292 -1.01 14.48 23.26
C THR A 292 -0.80 13.24 22.37
N THR A 293 -1.35 12.09 22.74
CA THR A 293 -1.15 10.83 22.01
C THR A 293 -2.20 10.71 20.91
N ARG A 294 -1.72 10.48 19.66
CA ARG A 294 -2.55 10.21 18.50
C ARG A 294 -2.36 8.75 18.07
N ARG A 295 -3.46 8.03 17.91
CA ARG A 295 -3.48 6.64 17.47
C ARG A 295 -4.30 6.51 16.21
N TYR A 296 -3.82 5.69 15.28
CA TYR A 296 -4.42 5.45 13.98
C TYR A 296 -4.65 3.95 13.79
N ALA A 297 -5.87 3.60 13.44
CA ALA A 297 -6.17 2.26 12.96
C ALA A 297 -5.90 2.23 11.45
N LEU A 298 -5.20 1.21 10.99
CA LEU A 298 -4.88 1.01 9.58
C LEU A 298 -5.45 -0.31 9.10
N ASP A 299 -5.93 -0.33 7.85
CA ASP A 299 -6.40 -1.53 7.15
C ASP A 299 -6.22 -1.34 5.64
N PHE A 300 -6.53 -2.37 4.86
CA PHE A 300 -6.57 -2.25 3.40
C PHE A 300 -7.59 -1.21 2.96
N PRO A 301 -7.27 -0.37 1.96
CA PRO A 301 -8.21 0.65 1.50
C PRO A 301 -9.45 0.05 0.83
N ASN A 302 -9.29 -1.06 0.08
CA ASN A 302 -10.35 -1.63 -0.73
C ASN A 302 -10.04 -3.08 -1.16
N LEU A 303 -11.02 -3.71 -1.84
CA LEU A 303 -10.90 -5.10 -2.29
C LEU A 303 -9.76 -5.33 -3.29
N GLU A 304 -9.47 -4.36 -4.15
CA GLU A 304 -8.39 -4.48 -5.13
C GLU A 304 -7.04 -4.68 -4.44
N VAL A 305 -6.73 -3.81 -3.49
CA VAL A 305 -5.46 -3.83 -2.76
C VAL A 305 -5.37 -5.05 -1.86
N GLU A 306 -6.45 -5.37 -1.13
CA GLU A 306 -6.51 -6.57 -0.30
C GLU A 306 -6.24 -7.82 -1.13
N ASN A 307 -6.93 -8.01 -2.24
CA ASN A 307 -6.73 -9.15 -3.14
C ASN A 307 -5.31 -9.20 -3.73
N SER A 308 -4.76 -8.04 -4.13
CA SER A 308 -3.39 -7.96 -4.65
C SER A 308 -2.37 -8.39 -3.63
N PHE A 309 -2.53 -7.92 -2.39
CA PHE A 309 -1.67 -8.26 -1.27
C PHE A 309 -1.71 -9.76 -0.96
N LEU A 310 -2.91 -10.31 -0.77
CA LEU A 310 -3.11 -11.71 -0.41
C LEU A 310 -2.55 -12.67 -1.47
N ARG A 311 -2.68 -12.34 -2.75
CA ARG A 311 -2.11 -13.13 -3.86
C ARG A 311 -0.59 -13.22 -3.81
N GLN A 312 0.08 -12.20 -3.33
CA GLN A 312 1.54 -12.17 -3.23
C GLN A 312 2.05 -12.81 -1.94
N VAL A 313 1.32 -12.62 -0.84
CA VAL A 313 1.75 -13.03 0.50
C VAL A 313 1.60 -14.53 0.72
N VAL A 314 0.50 -15.16 0.24
CA VAL A 314 0.29 -16.60 0.45
C VAL A 314 1.40 -17.45 -0.17
N PRO A 315 1.78 -17.29 -1.46
CA PRO A 315 2.91 -18.00 -2.04
C PRO A 315 4.24 -17.73 -1.31
N ALA A 316 4.44 -16.47 -0.89
CA ALA A 316 5.66 -16.08 -0.20
C ALA A 316 5.85 -16.77 1.16
N TYR A 317 4.77 -16.95 1.93
CA TYR A 317 4.83 -17.68 3.20
C TYR A 317 4.99 -19.19 3.01
N THR A 318 4.43 -19.75 1.94
CA THR A 318 4.42 -21.20 1.73
C THR A 318 5.57 -21.71 0.89
N ALA A 319 6.43 -20.84 0.36
CA ALA A 319 7.50 -21.17 -0.57
C ALA A 319 7.04 -22.06 -1.77
N GLN A 320 5.75 -21.95 -2.13
CA GLN A 320 5.11 -22.70 -3.21
C GLN A 320 4.94 -21.81 -4.44
N ASP A 321 4.82 -22.45 -5.61
CA ASP A 321 4.45 -21.71 -6.81
C ASP A 321 3.02 -21.16 -6.70
N GLU A 322 2.72 -20.18 -7.54
CA GLU A 322 1.40 -19.51 -7.53
C GLU A 322 0.26 -20.44 -7.94
N ASP A 323 0.52 -21.42 -8.82
CA ASP A 323 -0.53 -22.33 -9.33
C ASP A 323 -0.96 -23.32 -8.25
N PHE A 324 0.01 -23.85 -7.50
CA PHE A 324 -0.29 -24.71 -6.36
C PHE A 324 -1.05 -23.94 -5.27
N SER A 325 -0.59 -22.73 -4.94
CA SER A 325 -1.25 -21.88 -3.95
C SER A 325 -2.68 -21.54 -4.34
N ARG A 326 -2.94 -21.23 -5.61
CA ARG A 326 -4.31 -20.99 -6.15
C ARG A 326 -5.20 -22.22 -6.05
N ALA A 327 -4.69 -23.41 -6.41
CA ALA A 327 -5.45 -24.65 -6.32
C ALA A 327 -5.80 -24.99 -4.86
N ALA A 328 -4.88 -24.81 -3.93
CA ALA A 328 -5.11 -25.03 -2.51
C ALA A 328 -6.13 -24.03 -1.94
N GLN A 329 -6.05 -22.74 -2.29
CA GLN A 329 -7.04 -21.72 -1.92
C GLN A 329 -8.44 -22.07 -2.43
N ALA A 330 -8.59 -22.46 -3.71
CA ALA A 330 -9.87 -22.87 -4.28
C ALA A 330 -10.47 -24.08 -3.56
N ASN A 331 -9.64 -25.06 -3.19
CA ASN A 331 -10.09 -26.23 -2.42
C ASN A 331 -10.46 -25.87 -0.97
N ALA A 332 -9.74 -24.92 -0.34
CA ALA A 332 -10.08 -24.40 0.99
C ALA A 332 -11.43 -23.68 0.99
N ALA A 333 -11.68 -22.84 -0.02
CA ALA A 333 -12.96 -22.18 -0.21
C ALA A 333 -14.09 -23.22 -0.33
N LYS A 334 -13.95 -24.20 -1.24
CA LYS A 334 -14.95 -25.27 -1.43
C LYS A 334 -15.24 -26.03 -0.13
N ALA A 335 -14.21 -26.31 0.68
CA ALA A 335 -14.37 -27.01 1.95
C ALA A 335 -15.18 -26.19 2.96
N LEU A 336 -14.88 -24.90 3.13
CA LEU A 336 -15.61 -24.02 4.04
C LEU A 336 -17.06 -23.79 3.58
N TYR A 337 -17.30 -23.51 2.30
CA TYR A 337 -18.67 -23.36 1.78
C TYR A 337 -19.49 -24.65 1.90
N ALA A 338 -18.84 -25.81 1.83
CA ALA A 338 -19.47 -27.11 2.05
C ALA A 338 -19.55 -27.52 3.54
N ARG A 339 -19.09 -26.68 4.47
CA ARG A 339 -19.00 -26.95 5.92
C ARG A 339 -18.11 -28.14 6.28
N ASP A 340 -17.19 -28.52 5.38
CA ASP A 340 -16.24 -29.60 5.60
C ASP A 340 -14.97 -29.05 6.29
N VAL A 341 -15.12 -28.72 7.59
CA VAL A 341 -14.01 -28.17 8.40
C VAL A 341 -12.84 -29.15 8.52
N PRO A 342 -13.03 -30.48 8.65
CA PRO A 342 -11.91 -31.43 8.62
C PRO A 342 -11.06 -31.35 7.34
N ARG A 343 -11.72 -31.22 6.19
CA ARG A 343 -11.03 -31.02 4.90
C ARG A 343 -10.30 -29.68 4.85
N PHE A 344 -10.93 -28.62 5.32
CA PHE A 344 -10.31 -27.31 5.41
C PHE A 344 -9.05 -27.35 6.28
N VAL A 345 -9.11 -27.96 7.48
CA VAL A 345 -7.94 -28.13 8.37
C VAL A 345 -6.84 -28.95 7.71
N LYS A 346 -7.19 -30.00 6.95
CA LYS A 346 -6.20 -30.79 6.18
C LYS A 346 -5.46 -29.92 5.15
N ILE A 347 -6.18 -29.02 4.47
CA ILE A 347 -5.58 -28.08 3.51
C ILE A 347 -4.68 -27.08 4.24
N LEU A 348 -5.13 -26.51 5.37
CA LEU A 348 -4.31 -25.63 6.21
C LEU A 348 -3.01 -26.32 6.66
N LYS A 349 -3.07 -27.59 7.08
CA LYS A 349 -1.86 -28.37 7.41
C LYS A 349 -0.88 -28.44 6.24
N GLY A 350 -1.39 -28.53 5.01
CA GLY A 350 -0.58 -28.49 3.79
C GLY A 350 0.12 -27.13 3.61
N PHE A 351 -0.55 -26.01 3.89
CA PHE A 351 0.08 -24.70 3.87
C PHE A 351 1.20 -24.62 4.92
N PHE A 352 0.95 -25.04 6.16
CA PHE A 352 1.93 -25.00 7.23
C PHE A 352 3.14 -25.89 6.99
N ALA A 353 2.95 -27.06 6.36
CA ALA A 353 4.04 -27.98 6.06
C ALA A 353 5.06 -27.42 5.06
N ASN A 354 4.69 -26.41 4.32
CA ASN A 354 5.54 -25.75 3.31
C ASN A 354 6.15 -24.42 3.77
N ILE A 355 5.92 -24.03 5.03
CA ILE A 355 6.57 -22.84 5.60
C ILE A 355 8.03 -23.19 5.92
N PRO A 356 9.02 -22.47 5.35
CA PRO A 356 10.43 -22.70 5.65
C PRO A 356 10.76 -22.62 7.15
N TYR A 357 11.63 -23.49 7.63
CA TYR A 357 11.94 -23.62 9.06
C TYR A 357 12.57 -22.36 9.67
N ASP A 358 13.34 -21.62 8.90
CA ASP A 358 14.00 -20.38 9.29
C ASP A 358 13.02 -19.22 9.54
N LEU A 359 11.84 -19.29 8.96
CA LEU A 359 10.75 -18.35 9.25
C LEU A 359 10.06 -18.67 10.59
N THR A 360 10.33 -19.83 11.15
CA THR A 360 9.58 -20.38 12.29
C THR A 360 10.31 -20.28 13.64
N ASP A 361 11.52 -19.72 13.70
CA ASP A 361 12.28 -19.59 14.96
C ASP A 361 11.65 -18.64 16.00
N ARG A 362 10.74 -17.79 15.59
CA ARG A 362 9.98 -16.86 16.47
C ARG A 362 8.51 -17.21 16.58
N GLN A 363 8.15 -18.49 16.51
CA GLN A 363 6.75 -18.94 16.56
C GLN A 363 6.07 -18.54 17.84
N ASN A 364 5.12 -17.63 17.70
CA ASN A 364 4.11 -17.34 18.70
C ASN A 364 2.73 -17.64 18.11
N GLU A 365 1.71 -17.68 18.95
CA GLU A 365 0.33 -17.89 18.53
C GLU A 365 -0.14 -16.88 17.49
N GLN A 366 0.31 -15.63 17.58
CA GLN A 366 -0.02 -14.56 16.65
C GLN A 366 0.42 -14.84 15.20
N MET A 367 1.56 -15.50 15.00
CA MET A 367 2.00 -15.89 13.67
C MET A 367 1.05 -16.90 13.03
N TRP A 368 0.60 -17.91 13.80
CA TRP A 368 -0.32 -18.93 13.31
C TRP A 368 -1.69 -18.32 12.99
N GLN A 369 -2.19 -17.44 13.84
CA GLN A 369 -3.40 -16.66 13.59
C GLN A 369 -3.29 -15.82 12.33
N ALA A 370 -2.17 -15.12 12.12
CA ALA A 370 -1.95 -14.29 10.93
C ALA A 370 -1.99 -15.13 9.63
N ILE A 371 -1.39 -16.32 9.62
CA ILE A 371 -1.40 -17.19 8.44
C ILE A 371 -2.83 -17.70 8.14
N VAL A 372 -3.55 -18.17 9.16
CA VAL A 372 -4.95 -18.60 8.98
C VAL A 372 -5.82 -17.45 8.51
N TYR A 373 -5.64 -16.25 9.06
CA TYR A 373 -6.33 -15.05 8.63
C TYR A 373 -6.09 -14.76 7.14
N VAL A 374 -4.83 -14.76 6.72
CA VAL A 374 -4.45 -14.50 5.33
C VAL A 374 -5.06 -15.55 4.39
N VAL A 375 -5.01 -16.84 4.75
CA VAL A 375 -5.61 -17.91 3.95
C VAL A 375 -7.13 -17.74 3.84
N LEU A 376 -7.83 -17.49 4.94
CA LEU A 376 -9.28 -17.27 4.95
C LEU A 376 -9.69 -16.06 4.11
N LYS A 377 -9.00 -14.94 4.28
CA LYS A 377 -9.22 -13.73 3.46
C LYS A 377 -8.96 -13.99 1.97
N SER A 378 -7.89 -14.72 1.64
CA SER A 378 -7.52 -15.00 0.25
C SER A 378 -8.54 -15.84 -0.52
N ILE A 379 -9.39 -16.55 0.19
CA ILE A 379 -10.49 -17.36 -0.39
C ILE A 379 -11.85 -16.63 -0.42
N GLY A 380 -11.85 -15.34 -0.11
CA GLY A 380 -13.05 -14.49 -0.19
C GLY A 380 -14.05 -14.67 0.95
N VAL A 381 -13.62 -15.22 2.07
CA VAL A 381 -14.43 -15.34 3.29
C VAL A 381 -14.33 -14.06 4.09
N ALA A 382 -15.44 -13.54 4.60
CA ALA A 382 -15.42 -12.41 5.52
C ALA A 382 -14.80 -12.88 6.85
N VAL A 383 -13.69 -12.25 7.25
CA VAL A 383 -12.92 -12.64 8.44
C VAL A 383 -12.72 -11.43 9.35
N GLU A 384 -13.02 -11.62 10.62
CA GLU A 384 -12.65 -10.69 11.69
C GLU A 384 -11.75 -11.44 12.67
N ALA A 385 -10.65 -10.83 13.11
CA ALA A 385 -9.81 -11.35 14.16
C ALA A 385 -9.86 -10.43 15.40
N GLU A 386 -9.49 -10.98 16.57
CA GLU A 386 -9.47 -10.23 17.83
C GLU A 386 -10.82 -9.59 18.19
N VAL A 387 -11.92 -10.30 17.91
CA VAL A 387 -13.29 -9.78 18.05
C VAL A 387 -13.67 -9.63 19.51
N LYS A 388 -13.90 -8.40 19.96
CA LYS A 388 -14.28 -8.11 21.34
C LYS A 388 -15.72 -8.50 21.63
N THR A 389 -15.95 -9.18 22.74
CA THR A 389 -17.27 -9.49 23.31
C THR A 389 -17.39 -8.86 24.70
N ASN A 390 -18.55 -9.01 25.34
CA ASN A 390 -18.76 -8.60 26.74
C ASN A 390 -17.93 -9.43 27.74
N GLU A 391 -17.57 -10.67 27.39
CA GLU A 391 -16.90 -11.62 28.29
C GLU A 391 -15.48 -11.95 27.90
N GLY A 392 -14.97 -11.34 26.82
CA GLY A 392 -13.60 -11.59 26.37
C GLY A 392 -13.35 -11.19 24.93
N ARG A 393 -12.51 -11.97 24.27
CA ARG A 393 -12.08 -11.72 22.90
C ARG A 393 -11.99 -13.04 22.14
N ILE A 394 -12.70 -13.14 21.02
CA ILE A 394 -12.62 -14.24 20.08
C ILE A 394 -11.37 -14.07 19.25
N ASP A 395 -10.57 -15.10 19.08
CA ASP A 395 -9.36 -15.02 18.25
C ASP A 395 -9.70 -14.73 16.80
N MET A 396 -10.70 -15.41 16.24
CA MET A 396 -11.11 -15.20 14.85
C MET A 396 -12.54 -15.66 14.59
N THR A 397 -13.23 -14.91 13.72
CA THR A 397 -14.49 -15.35 13.10
C THR A 397 -14.34 -15.39 11.60
N ALA A 398 -15.04 -16.33 10.94
CA ALA A 398 -15.08 -16.43 9.49
C ALA A 398 -16.53 -16.66 9.05
N GLU A 399 -16.99 -15.87 8.06
CA GLU A 399 -18.37 -15.92 7.63
C GLU A 399 -18.52 -16.15 6.12
N THR A 400 -19.33 -17.10 5.77
CA THR A 400 -19.91 -17.26 4.43
C THR A 400 -21.33 -16.68 4.40
N PRO A 401 -22.01 -16.59 3.25
CA PRO A 401 -23.39 -16.10 3.21
C PRO A 401 -24.34 -16.84 4.15
N GLU A 402 -24.16 -18.14 4.33
CA GLU A 402 -25.08 -19.00 5.08
C GLU A 402 -24.53 -19.50 6.42
N HIS A 403 -23.22 -19.31 6.68
CA HIS A 403 -22.56 -19.96 7.80
C HIS A 403 -21.55 -19.06 8.50
N CYS A 404 -21.44 -19.21 9.83
CA CYS A 404 -20.45 -18.53 10.65
C CYS A 404 -19.56 -19.55 11.37
N TYR A 405 -18.27 -19.31 11.41
CA TYR A 405 -17.27 -20.06 12.15
C TYR A 405 -16.69 -19.20 13.27
N VAL A 406 -16.71 -19.70 14.51
CA VAL A 406 -15.99 -19.11 15.64
C VAL A 406 -14.75 -19.96 15.88
N ILE A 407 -13.58 -19.36 15.69
CA ILE A 407 -12.29 -20.07 15.68
C ILE A 407 -11.46 -19.61 16.86
N GLU A 408 -10.96 -20.53 17.65
CA GLU A 408 -10.06 -20.29 18.77
C GLU A 408 -8.78 -21.10 18.58
N PHE A 409 -7.65 -20.48 18.88
CA PHE A 409 -6.32 -21.07 18.72
C PHE A 409 -5.74 -21.46 20.07
N LYS A 410 -4.97 -22.55 20.10
CA LYS A 410 -4.20 -22.95 21.27
C LYS A 410 -2.79 -23.36 20.86
N LEU A 411 -1.81 -22.84 21.57
CA LEU A 411 -0.42 -23.23 21.43
C LEU A 411 -0.01 -24.04 22.67
N GLY A 412 0.29 -25.33 22.47
CA GLY A 412 0.68 -26.23 23.56
C GLY A 412 -0.47 -26.76 24.41
N ALA A 413 -1.75 -26.55 24.00
CA ALA A 413 -2.92 -27.14 24.61
C ALA A 413 -3.80 -27.83 23.55
N SER A 414 -4.84 -28.57 23.95
CA SER A 414 -5.69 -29.33 23.02
C SER A 414 -6.69 -28.45 22.28
N ALA A 415 -7.16 -28.92 21.14
CA ALA A 415 -8.25 -28.28 20.40
C ALA A 415 -9.58 -28.31 21.20
N ALA A 416 -9.79 -29.33 22.02
CA ALA A 416 -10.93 -29.39 22.93
C ALA A 416 -10.93 -28.27 23.99
N ALA A 417 -9.74 -27.85 24.46
CA ALA A 417 -9.61 -26.71 25.36
C ALA A 417 -10.01 -25.38 24.67
N ALA A 418 -9.76 -25.24 23.37
CA ALA A 418 -10.24 -24.10 22.59
C ALA A 418 -11.77 -24.06 22.52
N ILE A 419 -12.43 -25.17 22.22
CA ILE A 419 -13.90 -25.27 22.23
C ILE A 419 -14.46 -24.96 23.61
N ALA A 420 -13.84 -25.48 24.68
CA ALA A 420 -14.24 -25.20 26.04
C ALA A 420 -14.18 -23.69 26.37
N GLN A 421 -13.15 -22.99 25.89
CA GLN A 421 -13.03 -21.54 26.08
C GLN A 421 -14.12 -20.78 25.32
N ILE A 422 -14.42 -21.14 24.05
CA ILE A 422 -15.50 -20.51 23.28
C ILE A 422 -16.82 -20.60 24.05
N LYS A 423 -17.12 -21.76 24.64
CA LYS A 423 -18.35 -22.02 25.41
C LYS A 423 -18.35 -21.27 26.72
N ALA A 424 -17.26 -21.34 27.49
CA ALA A 424 -17.14 -20.69 28.80
C ALA A 424 -17.29 -19.16 28.72
N ASN A 425 -16.85 -18.56 27.62
CA ASN A 425 -16.92 -17.12 27.37
C ASN A 425 -18.12 -16.72 26.48
N HIS A 426 -19.06 -17.60 26.27
CA HIS A 426 -20.30 -17.34 25.52
C HIS A 426 -20.08 -16.68 24.14
N TYR A 427 -18.97 -16.96 23.47
CA TYR A 427 -18.61 -16.32 22.20
C TYR A 427 -19.60 -16.58 21.06
N ALA A 428 -20.32 -17.70 21.12
CA ALA A 428 -21.35 -18.09 20.17
C ALA A 428 -22.61 -17.18 20.23
N ASP A 429 -22.94 -16.61 21.40
CA ASP A 429 -24.16 -15.86 21.63
C ASP A 429 -24.25 -14.59 20.78
N ARG A 430 -23.11 -14.01 20.42
CA ARG A 430 -23.03 -12.85 19.52
C ARG A 430 -23.67 -13.12 18.13
N PHE A 431 -23.68 -14.38 17.70
CA PHE A 431 -24.16 -14.80 16.39
C PHE A 431 -25.56 -15.38 16.43
N ALA A 432 -26.17 -15.46 17.63
CA ALA A 432 -27.54 -15.91 17.78
C ALA A 432 -28.51 -14.96 17.06
N GLY A 433 -29.39 -15.55 16.23
CA GLY A 433 -30.42 -14.79 15.53
C GLY A 433 -29.97 -14.09 14.25
N ASN A 434 -28.74 -14.25 13.78
CA ASN A 434 -28.26 -13.66 12.51
C ASN A 434 -28.74 -14.44 11.25
N GLY A 435 -29.48 -15.53 11.44
CA GLY A 435 -30.01 -16.37 10.35
C GLY A 435 -28.98 -17.33 9.74
N LYS A 436 -27.73 -17.34 10.23
CA LYS A 436 -26.67 -18.24 9.78
C LYS A 436 -26.53 -19.43 10.73
N THR A 437 -26.13 -20.57 10.18
CA THR A 437 -25.72 -21.72 10.97
C THR A 437 -24.33 -21.46 11.56
N LEU A 438 -24.04 -21.98 12.76
CA LEU A 438 -22.82 -21.69 13.50
C LEU A 438 -21.99 -22.95 13.75
N THR A 439 -20.68 -22.86 13.60
CA THR A 439 -19.73 -23.91 13.96
C THR A 439 -18.60 -23.36 14.80
N LEU A 440 -18.30 -24.01 15.92
CA LEU A 440 -17.14 -23.74 16.76
C LEU A 440 -15.96 -24.56 16.27
N VAL A 441 -14.80 -23.94 16.15
CA VAL A 441 -13.58 -24.56 15.64
C VAL A 441 -12.44 -24.29 16.60
N GLY A 442 -11.91 -25.35 17.20
CA GLY A 442 -10.69 -25.29 18.00
C GLY A 442 -9.51 -25.78 17.16
N LEU A 443 -8.43 -25.01 17.11
CA LEU A 443 -7.20 -25.37 16.43
C LEU A 443 -6.01 -25.37 17.40
N ALA A 444 -5.35 -26.52 17.57
CA ALA A 444 -4.19 -26.67 18.41
C ALA A 444 -2.89 -26.74 17.56
N PHE A 445 -1.94 -25.89 17.88
CA PHE A 445 -0.65 -25.82 17.23
C PHE A 445 0.46 -26.38 18.11
N SER A 446 1.47 -27.00 17.48
CA SER A 446 2.71 -27.41 18.16
C SER A 446 3.89 -26.60 17.62
N LYS A 447 4.66 -26.00 18.54
CA LYS A 447 5.95 -25.36 18.19
C LYS A 447 6.96 -26.33 17.61
N GLU A 448 7.01 -27.54 18.17
CA GLU A 448 7.97 -28.58 17.76
C GLU A 448 7.67 -29.10 16.35
N ARG A 449 6.37 -29.38 16.07
CA ARG A 449 5.93 -29.91 14.77
C ARG A 449 5.63 -28.80 13.74
N ARG A 450 5.58 -27.56 14.18
CA ARG A 450 5.36 -26.37 13.33
C ARG A 450 4.10 -26.46 12.46
N THR A 451 3.03 -27.06 13.00
CA THR A 451 1.77 -27.26 12.28
C THR A 451 0.61 -27.42 13.25
N ILE A 452 -0.60 -27.47 12.70
CA ILE A 452 -1.80 -27.87 13.43
C ILE A 452 -1.68 -29.36 13.78
N VAL A 453 -1.68 -29.68 15.07
CA VAL A 453 -1.57 -31.05 15.56
C VAL A 453 -2.92 -31.68 15.88
N ASP A 454 -3.89 -30.84 16.28
CA ASP A 454 -5.22 -31.27 16.67
C ASP A 454 -6.25 -30.23 16.23
N ALA A 455 -7.47 -30.69 15.93
CA ALA A 455 -8.60 -29.83 15.59
C ALA A 455 -9.91 -30.42 16.14
N ALA A 456 -10.71 -29.60 16.78
CA ALA A 456 -12.02 -29.93 17.29
C ALA A 456 -13.07 -29.07 16.58
N VAL A 457 -14.20 -29.69 16.25
CA VAL A 457 -15.30 -29.05 15.51
C VAL A 457 -16.61 -29.40 16.20
N GLU A 458 -17.43 -28.38 16.46
CA GLU A 458 -18.75 -28.56 17.04
C GLU A 458 -19.78 -27.67 16.35
N ALA A 459 -20.83 -28.25 15.79
CA ALA A 459 -21.95 -27.50 15.24
C ALA A 459 -22.85 -27.02 16.40
N VAL A 460 -23.24 -25.75 16.35
CA VAL A 460 -24.25 -25.18 17.26
C VAL A 460 -25.57 -25.21 16.50
N GLY A 461 -26.53 -25.92 17.10
CA GLY A 461 -27.86 -26.15 16.50
C GLY A 461 -28.76 -24.90 16.51
#